data_d5a8484afda363bcdb5aa5459e3acedf
#
_entry.id   d5a8484afda363bcdb5aa5459e3acedf
#
_cell.length_a   1.000
_cell.length_b   1.000
_cell.length_c   1.000
_cell.angle_alpha   90.00
_cell.angle_beta   90.00
_cell.angle_gamma   90.00
#
_symmetry.space_group_name_H-M   'P 1'
#
loop_
_entity.id
_entity.type
_entity.pdbx_description
1 polymer ?
#
loop_
_entity_poly.entity_id
_entity_poly.type
_entity_poly.pdbx_seq_one_letter_code
_entity_poly.pdbx_strand_id
1 'polypeptide(L)'
;MTTLTLPSRRDESWRWADPEAIAAAAQLPWSDARVEAADHWLDLPGARLVFVDGVLDVERSILGRVTIEALEASAHALGQHATGRGWALRVAADGVEDPVQVVHLASGGANHVPAAIELAAGAAATVIETFVGSGWSNRATRIILGDGARLMRSARMLQAGGFVSLREEAEIGAGASLIATFLGAGEAGTRVDGAVTVNGQGGFAEFGGALLTRDDQRQECAVSVRHDSVGGSSKQVWRAVAADRSTASLAARVEVARDAQQTDGEQSLRGLLLQRTATINLKPELEIFADDVKCAHGATVGELDARALFYMQSRGISRARAQALLTRAFVADSLDRIGNETVREAFVADADAWLDRALNAPLPPAGEAGGGPVS
;
A
#
# COMPACT_ATOMS: atom_id res chain seq x y z
N MET A 1 23.55 -19.68 6.12
CA MET A 1 22.87 -18.45 5.73
C MET A 1 22.31 -18.68 4.32
N THR A 2 21.01 -18.72 4.16
CA THR A 2 20.39 -18.82 2.83
C THR A 2 20.67 -17.52 2.10
N THR A 3 21.28 -17.58 0.93
CA THR A 3 21.55 -16.37 0.14
C THR A 3 20.22 -15.75 -0.28
N LEU A 4 19.97 -14.50 0.13
CA LEU A 4 18.77 -13.76 -0.23
C LEU A 4 18.85 -13.46 -1.74
N THR A 5 17.95 -14.06 -2.52
CA THR A 5 17.84 -13.78 -3.95
C THR A 5 16.81 -12.68 -4.17
N LEU A 6 17.27 -11.51 -4.56
CA LEU A 6 16.42 -10.36 -4.88
C LEU A 6 16.33 -10.16 -6.39
N PRO A 7 15.22 -9.61 -6.89
CA PRO A 7 15.05 -9.32 -8.30
C PRO A 7 15.98 -8.21 -8.79
N SER A 8 16.20 -8.15 -10.09
CA SER A 8 17.07 -7.18 -10.72
C SER A 8 16.27 -6.00 -11.29
N ARG A 9 16.82 -4.78 -11.20
CA ARG A 9 16.26 -3.59 -11.90
C ARG A 9 16.27 -3.74 -13.44
N ARG A 10 16.91 -4.78 -13.99
CA ARG A 10 16.87 -5.08 -15.42
C ARG A 10 15.52 -5.69 -15.84
N ASP A 11 14.81 -6.29 -14.90
CA ASP A 11 13.45 -6.79 -15.11
C ASP A 11 12.50 -5.61 -15.12
N GLU A 12 11.62 -5.52 -16.11
CA GLU A 12 10.75 -4.36 -16.31
C GLU A 12 9.86 -4.05 -15.09
N SER A 13 9.30 -5.08 -14.46
CA SER A 13 8.47 -4.97 -13.25
C SER A 13 9.24 -4.50 -12.01
N TRP A 14 10.59 -4.51 -12.08
CA TRP A 14 11.51 -4.13 -11.00
C TRP A 14 12.38 -2.91 -11.34
N ARG A 15 12.07 -2.23 -12.44
CA ARG A 15 12.87 -1.10 -12.93
C ARG A 15 13.06 0.02 -11.90
N TRP A 16 12.04 0.29 -11.08
CA TRP A 16 12.07 1.32 -10.06
C TRP A 16 12.30 0.79 -8.64
N ALA A 17 12.34 -0.53 -8.49
CA ALA A 17 12.58 -1.19 -7.22
C ALA A 17 13.94 -0.82 -6.62
N ASP A 18 14.04 -0.97 -5.31
CA ASP A 18 15.28 -0.75 -4.55
C ASP A 18 15.76 -2.05 -3.86
N PRO A 19 16.32 -3.02 -4.64
CA PRO A 19 16.80 -4.26 -4.07
C PRO A 19 17.91 -4.06 -3.03
N GLU A 20 18.72 -3.01 -3.21
CA GLU A 20 19.80 -2.67 -2.26
C GLU A 20 19.22 -2.23 -0.90
N ALA A 21 18.15 -1.43 -0.90
CA ALA A 21 17.44 -1.04 0.33
C ALA A 21 16.80 -2.25 1.02
N ILE A 22 16.22 -3.18 0.27
CA ILE A 22 15.67 -4.44 0.81
C ILE A 22 16.79 -5.27 1.46
N ALA A 23 17.92 -5.45 0.76
CA ALA A 23 19.07 -6.20 1.29
C ALA A 23 19.64 -5.56 2.55
N ALA A 24 19.74 -4.23 2.59
CA ALA A 24 20.18 -3.48 3.76
C ALA A 24 19.19 -3.64 4.93
N ALA A 25 17.89 -3.54 4.67
CA ALA A 25 16.85 -3.71 5.67
C ALA A 25 16.86 -5.12 6.30
N ALA A 26 17.10 -6.15 5.50
CA ALA A 26 17.23 -7.54 5.97
C ALA A 26 18.44 -7.76 6.88
N GLN A 27 19.41 -6.87 6.87
CA GLN A 27 20.65 -6.95 7.68
C GLN A 27 20.66 -5.95 8.84
N LEU A 28 19.59 -5.18 9.03
CA LEU A 28 19.52 -4.27 10.18
C LEU A 28 19.70 -5.05 11.48
N PRO A 29 20.55 -4.54 12.40
CA PRO A 29 20.72 -5.19 13.68
C PRO A 29 19.40 -5.20 14.48
N TRP A 30 19.17 -6.26 15.23
CA TRP A 30 18.05 -6.35 16.14
C TRP A 30 18.21 -5.33 17.27
N SER A 31 17.14 -4.66 17.62
CA SER A 31 17.09 -3.63 18.66
C SER A 31 16.24 -4.10 19.84
N ASP A 32 16.68 -3.79 21.06
CA ASP A 32 15.86 -3.99 22.26
C ASP A 32 14.77 -2.90 22.44
N ALA A 33 14.71 -1.93 21.52
CA ALA A 33 13.69 -0.88 21.55
C ALA A 33 12.31 -1.51 21.38
N ARG A 34 11.49 -1.43 22.41
CA ARG A 34 10.12 -1.94 22.38
C ARG A 34 9.21 -0.94 21.70
N VAL A 35 8.58 -1.38 20.63
CA VAL A 35 7.44 -0.68 20.05
C VAL A 35 6.17 -1.28 20.67
N GLU A 36 5.30 -0.42 21.21
CA GLU A 36 4.08 -0.90 21.84
C GLU A 36 2.96 -1.07 20.79
N ALA A 37 2.40 -2.28 20.75
CA ALA A 37 1.27 -2.56 19.84
C ALA A 37 0.03 -1.75 20.23
N ALA A 38 -0.11 -1.41 21.52
CA ALA A 38 -1.27 -0.71 22.07
C ALA A 38 -1.56 0.62 21.36
N ASP A 39 -0.52 1.34 20.96
CA ASP A 39 -0.62 2.67 20.34
C ASP A 39 -1.12 2.62 18.88
N HIS A 40 -1.23 1.41 18.32
CA HIS A 40 -1.57 1.21 16.91
C HIS A 40 -2.93 0.56 16.67
N TRP A 41 -3.62 0.16 17.75
CA TRP A 41 -5.00 -0.34 17.66
C TRP A 41 -5.99 0.78 17.34
N LEU A 42 -6.90 0.47 16.44
CA LEU A 42 -8.07 1.29 16.24
C LEU A 42 -9.19 0.85 17.21
N ASP A 43 -10.04 1.77 17.59
CA ASP A 43 -11.19 1.47 18.46
C ASP A 43 -12.28 0.74 17.66
N LEU A 44 -12.01 -0.53 17.40
CA LEU A 44 -12.87 -1.45 16.67
C LEU A 44 -12.96 -2.77 17.42
N PRO A 45 -14.12 -3.46 17.38
CA PRO A 45 -14.26 -4.83 17.89
C PRO A 45 -13.44 -5.82 17.05
N GLY A 46 -13.42 -7.08 17.50
CA GLY A 46 -12.92 -8.20 16.72
C GLY A 46 -11.50 -8.64 17.07
N ALA A 47 -10.89 -9.38 16.15
CA ALA A 47 -9.58 -9.98 16.36
C ALA A 47 -8.46 -8.93 16.34
N ARG A 48 -7.46 -9.14 17.20
CA ARG A 48 -6.25 -8.31 17.31
C ARG A 48 -5.03 -9.22 17.36
N LEU A 49 -4.20 -9.20 16.34
CA LEU A 49 -3.00 -10.03 16.25
C LEU A 49 -1.75 -9.15 16.33
N VAL A 50 -0.78 -9.58 17.10
CA VAL A 50 0.55 -8.97 17.19
C VAL A 50 1.58 -9.95 16.67
N PHE A 51 2.31 -9.54 15.64
CA PHE A 51 3.51 -10.24 15.20
C PHE A 51 4.73 -9.42 15.60
N VAL A 52 5.64 -10.03 16.32
CA VAL A 52 6.93 -9.45 16.68
C VAL A 52 8.00 -10.18 15.88
N ASP A 53 8.73 -9.45 15.08
CA ASP A 53 9.81 -10.01 14.25
C ASP A 53 9.38 -11.24 13.43
N GLY A 54 8.17 -11.17 12.88
CA GLY A 54 7.59 -12.24 12.07
C GLY A 54 6.96 -13.39 12.86
N VAL A 55 6.98 -13.36 14.20
CA VAL A 55 6.43 -14.41 15.06
C VAL A 55 5.20 -13.89 15.82
N LEU A 56 4.12 -14.68 15.86
CA LEU A 56 2.93 -14.32 16.61
C LEU A 56 3.23 -14.23 18.12
N ASP A 57 2.89 -13.10 18.70
CA ASP A 57 2.84 -12.93 20.15
C ASP A 57 1.44 -13.32 20.67
N VAL A 58 1.34 -14.53 21.21
CA VAL A 58 0.05 -15.10 21.64
C VAL A 58 -0.52 -14.35 22.85
N GLU A 59 0.33 -13.85 23.74
CA GLU A 59 -0.12 -13.17 24.96
C GLU A 59 -0.77 -11.82 24.67
N ARG A 60 -0.29 -11.13 23.63
CA ARG A 60 -0.82 -9.83 23.17
C ARG A 60 -1.88 -9.94 22.08
N SER A 61 -2.27 -11.17 21.70
CA SER A 61 -3.19 -11.41 20.58
C SER A 61 -4.55 -11.94 21.03
N ILE A 62 -5.60 -11.52 20.32
CA ILE A 62 -6.95 -12.05 20.39
C ILE A 62 -7.29 -12.57 19.01
N LEU A 63 -7.23 -13.89 18.82
CA LEU A 63 -7.32 -14.49 17.48
C LEU A 63 -8.74 -14.42 16.86
N GLY A 64 -9.80 -14.44 17.68
CA GLY A 64 -11.16 -14.55 17.15
C GLY A 64 -11.29 -15.80 16.26
N ARG A 65 -11.70 -15.62 15.01
CA ARG A 65 -11.77 -16.69 13.99
C ARG A 65 -10.49 -16.89 13.19
N VAL A 66 -9.48 -16.05 13.41
CA VAL A 66 -8.20 -16.18 12.70
C VAL A 66 -7.46 -17.41 13.20
N THR A 67 -6.92 -18.18 12.27
CA THR A 67 -6.09 -19.36 12.55
C THR A 67 -4.62 -19.07 12.24
N ILE A 68 -3.72 -19.77 12.93
CA ILE A 68 -2.27 -19.71 12.69
C ILE A 68 -1.84 -21.06 12.13
N GLU A 69 -1.47 -21.06 10.86
CA GLU A 69 -1.18 -22.28 10.11
C GLU A 69 -0.02 -22.11 9.12
N ALA A 70 0.49 -23.20 8.60
CA ALA A 70 1.45 -23.16 7.48
C ALA A 70 0.71 -22.80 6.20
N LEU A 71 1.21 -21.79 5.50
CA LEU A 71 0.64 -21.30 4.24
C LEU A 71 1.61 -21.53 3.09
N GLU A 72 1.07 -21.72 1.89
CA GLU A 72 1.85 -21.86 0.67
C GLU A 72 2.60 -20.56 0.34
N ALA A 73 3.82 -20.71 -0.16
CA ALA A 73 4.61 -19.59 -0.60
C ALA A 73 4.05 -19.00 -1.92
N SER A 74 4.08 -17.68 -2.05
CA SER A 74 3.85 -17.02 -3.32
C SER A 74 5.00 -17.29 -4.30
N ALA A 75 4.70 -17.39 -5.59
CA ALA A 75 5.73 -17.44 -6.65
C ALA A 75 6.41 -16.08 -6.91
N HIS A 76 5.90 -15.01 -6.30
CA HIS A 76 6.44 -13.66 -6.46
C HIS A 76 7.85 -13.53 -5.86
N ALA A 77 8.72 -12.76 -6.49
CA ALA A 77 10.13 -12.67 -6.13
C ALA A 77 10.42 -12.27 -4.67
N LEU A 78 9.59 -11.42 -4.05
CA LEU A 78 9.68 -11.12 -2.62
C LEU A 78 8.74 -12.01 -1.79
N GLY A 79 7.54 -12.30 -2.32
CA GLY A 79 6.53 -13.12 -1.64
C GLY A 79 7.00 -14.54 -1.33
N GLN A 80 7.87 -15.11 -2.17
CA GLN A 80 8.46 -16.44 -1.93
C GLN A 80 9.25 -16.55 -0.62
N HIS A 81 9.70 -15.45 -0.05
CA HIS A 81 10.38 -15.43 1.24
C HIS A 81 9.39 -15.46 2.42
N ALA A 82 8.14 -15.05 2.21
CA ALA A 82 7.09 -15.13 3.24
C ALA A 82 6.54 -16.56 3.31
N THR A 83 7.28 -17.44 3.97
CA THR A 83 6.98 -18.86 4.11
C THR A 83 6.79 -19.26 5.57
N GLY A 84 6.20 -20.43 5.80
CA GLY A 84 6.02 -21.00 7.12
C GLY A 84 4.66 -20.66 7.72
N ARG A 85 4.63 -20.44 9.04
CA ARG A 85 3.38 -20.17 9.75
C ARG A 85 2.98 -18.71 9.60
N GLY A 86 1.76 -18.51 9.15
CA GLY A 86 1.14 -17.20 9.03
C GLY A 86 -0.27 -17.20 9.59
N TRP A 87 -1.05 -16.18 9.30
CA TRP A 87 -2.43 -16.09 9.73
C TRP A 87 -3.39 -16.30 8.56
N ALA A 88 -4.53 -16.94 8.86
CA ALA A 88 -5.59 -17.13 7.89
C ALA A 88 -6.94 -16.74 8.48
N LEU A 89 -7.73 -15.98 7.71
CA LEU A 89 -9.12 -15.67 7.99
C LEU A 89 -10.01 -16.40 6.97
N ARG A 90 -10.89 -17.27 7.48
CA ARG A 90 -11.92 -17.94 6.66
C ARG A 90 -13.30 -17.62 7.19
N VAL A 91 -14.12 -17.03 6.35
CA VAL A 91 -15.49 -16.67 6.70
C VAL A 91 -16.47 -17.53 5.86
N ALA A 92 -17.36 -18.21 6.55
CA ALA A 92 -18.36 -19.09 5.93
C ALA A 92 -19.37 -18.27 5.09
N ALA A 93 -20.15 -18.95 4.26
CA ALA A 93 -21.16 -18.33 3.41
C ALA A 93 -22.11 -17.44 4.22
N ASP A 94 -22.42 -16.26 3.66
CA ASP A 94 -23.26 -15.21 4.25
C ASP A 94 -22.80 -14.73 5.63
N GLY A 95 -21.61 -15.15 6.08
CA GLY A 95 -21.02 -14.72 7.34
C GLY A 95 -20.50 -13.29 7.26
N VAL A 96 -20.66 -12.54 8.34
CA VAL A 96 -20.03 -11.23 8.53
C VAL A 96 -19.06 -11.35 9.69
N GLU A 97 -17.81 -10.96 9.45
CA GLU A 97 -16.76 -10.98 10.47
C GLU A 97 -16.50 -9.57 11.01
N ASP A 98 -16.34 -9.47 12.33
CA ASP A 98 -15.82 -8.26 12.95
C ASP A 98 -14.44 -7.90 12.38
N PRO A 99 -14.05 -6.61 12.40
CA PRO A 99 -12.75 -6.19 11.88
C PRO A 99 -11.58 -6.98 12.48
N VAL A 100 -10.70 -7.46 11.62
CA VAL A 100 -9.45 -8.10 12.03
C VAL A 100 -8.32 -7.07 11.94
N GLN A 101 -7.66 -6.81 13.05
CA GLN A 101 -6.51 -5.92 13.11
C GLN A 101 -5.23 -6.72 13.33
N VAL A 102 -4.20 -6.45 12.53
CA VAL A 102 -2.89 -7.10 12.65
C VAL A 102 -1.81 -6.03 12.76
N VAL A 103 -1.04 -6.05 13.83
CA VAL A 103 0.11 -5.16 14.03
C VAL A 103 1.40 -5.95 13.91
N HIS A 104 2.28 -5.48 13.03
CA HIS A 104 3.61 -6.03 12.80
C HIS A 104 4.66 -5.11 13.43
N LEU A 105 5.33 -5.63 14.43
CA LEU A 105 6.40 -4.95 15.15
C LEU A 105 7.74 -5.51 14.68
N ALA A 106 8.51 -4.71 13.97
CA ALA A 106 9.85 -5.07 13.53
C ALA A 106 10.90 -4.40 14.43
N SER A 107 11.84 -5.18 14.97
CA SER A 107 12.97 -4.66 15.77
C SER A 107 14.30 -4.73 15.02
N GLY A 108 14.34 -5.32 13.84
CA GLY A 108 15.52 -5.51 12.98
C GLY A 108 15.31 -6.61 11.97
N GLY A 109 16.34 -6.98 11.25
CA GLY A 109 16.41 -8.14 10.36
C GLY A 109 15.26 -8.27 9.35
N ALA A 110 15.03 -9.51 8.92
CA ALA A 110 13.96 -9.84 7.96
C ALA A 110 12.78 -10.52 8.70
N ASN A 111 11.59 -9.98 8.51
CA ASN A 111 10.36 -10.36 9.18
C ASN A 111 9.33 -10.82 8.12
N HIS A 112 9.19 -12.12 7.95
CA HIS A 112 8.35 -12.71 6.91
C HIS A 112 7.09 -13.32 7.51
N VAL A 113 5.90 -12.90 7.07
CA VAL A 113 4.63 -13.50 7.52
C VAL A 113 3.71 -13.70 6.31
N PRO A 114 3.38 -14.92 5.91
CA PRO A 114 2.35 -15.16 4.92
C PRO A 114 0.95 -14.98 5.52
N ALA A 115 -0.03 -14.66 4.66
CA ALA A 115 -1.42 -14.52 5.06
C ALA A 115 -2.39 -15.09 4.02
N ALA A 116 -3.57 -15.53 4.48
CA ALA A 116 -4.67 -15.95 3.64
C ALA A 116 -6.00 -15.34 4.10
N ILE A 117 -6.81 -14.87 3.16
CA ILE A 117 -8.17 -14.37 3.40
C ILE A 117 -9.09 -15.07 2.42
N GLU A 118 -9.98 -15.91 2.93
CA GLU A 118 -10.93 -16.68 2.12
C GLU A 118 -12.35 -16.39 2.59
N LEU A 119 -13.10 -15.68 1.78
CA LEU A 119 -14.50 -15.37 2.04
C LEU A 119 -15.37 -16.23 1.13
N ALA A 120 -16.20 -17.08 1.74
CA ALA A 120 -17.19 -17.87 0.99
C ALA A 120 -18.30 -16.96 0.41
N ALA A 121 -19.20 -17.54 -0.38
CA ALA A 121 -20.25 -16.75 -1.05
C ALA A 121 -21.04 -15.87 -0.06
N GLY A 122 -21.27 -14.61 -0.43
CA GLY A 122 -21.99 -13.61 0.37
C GLY A 122 -21.29 -13.13 1.63
N ALA A 123 -20.14 -13.69 1.99
CA ALA A 123 -19.43 -13.33 3.22
C ALA A 123 -18.81 -11.92 3.15
N ALA A 124 -18.63 -11.29 4.32
CA ALA A 124 -18.06 -9.98 4.43
C ALA A 124 -17.02 -9.90 5.55
N ALA A 125 -15.91 -9.18 5.31
CA ALA A 125 -14.89 -8.92 6.31
C ALA A 125 -14.18 -7.58 6.08
N THR A 126 -13.59 -7.06 7.17
CA THR A 126 -12.67 -5.92 7.15
C THR A 126 -11.35 -6.36 7.79
N VAL A 127 -10.23 -6.13 7.09
CA VAL A 127 -8.89 -6.47 7.59
C VAL A 127 -7.99 -5.24 7.51
N ILE A 128 -7.37 -4.90 8.65
CA ILE A 128 -6.45 -3.77 8.77
C ILE A 128 -5.09 -4.29 9.23
N GLU A 129 -4.03 -3.99 8.49
CA GLU A 129 -2.66 -4.26 8.94
C GLU A 129 -1.89 -2.97 9.18
N THR A 130 -1.06 -2.96 10.22
CA THR A 130 -0.20 -1.83 10.56
C THR A 130 1.23 -2.32 10.75
N PHE A 131 2.17 -1.69 10.07
CA PHE A 131 3.61 -2.04 10.10
C PHE A 131 4.38 -0.92 10.79
N VAL A 132 5.10 -1.25 11.86
CA VAL A 132 5.86 -0.30 12.68
C VAL A 132 7.22 -0.86 13.11
N GLY A 133 8.09 0.00 13.63
CA GLY A 133 9.45 -0.37 14.02
C GLY A 133 10.44 -0.23 12.87
N SER A 134 11.45 -1.10 12.78
CA SER A 134 12.49 -1.05 11.75
C SER A 134 12.96 -2.46 11.38
N GLY A 135 13.23 -2.70 10.10
CA GLY A 135 13.63 -3.99 9.55
C GLY A 135 13.05 -4.21 8.17
N TRP A 136 13.14 -5.40 7.63
CA TRP A 136 12.41 -5.76 6.41
C TRP A 136 11.13 -6.51 6.77
N SER A 137 10.00 -5.83 6.82
CA SER A 137 8.69 -6.46 6.94
C SER A 137 8.20 -6.91 5.57
N ASN A 138 8.07 -8.22 5.37
CA ASN A 138 7.67 -8.82 4.11
C ASN A 138 6.41 -9.68 4.28
N ARG A 139 5.38 -9.33 3.54
CA ARG A 139 4.07 -9.96 3.55
C ARG A 139 3.73 -10.51 2.18
N ALA A 140 3.19 -11.73 2.13
CA ALA A 140 2.46 -12.26 1.00
C ALA A 140 1.06 -12.67 1.45
N THR A 141 0.03 -12.04 0.87
CA THR A 141 -1.37 -12.29 1.21
C THR A 141 -2.08 -12.90 0.00
N ARG A 142 -2.67 -14.08 0.17
CA ARG A 142 -3.59 -14.68 -0.78
C ARG A 142 -5.03 -14.34 -0.39
N ILE A 143 -5.80 -13.85 -1.35
CA ILE A 143 -7.20 -13.45 -1.17
C ILE A 143 -8.08 -14.22 -2.14
N ILE A 144 -9.10 -14.91 -1.63
CA ILE A 144 -10.10 -15.60 -2.43
C ILE A 144 -11.48 -15.12 -2.01
N LEU A 145 -12.20 -14.47 -2.92
CA LEU A 145 -13.55 -14.00 -2.70
C LEU A 145 -14.54 -14.83 -3.50
N GLY A 146 -15.37 -15.59 -2.81
CA GLY A 146 -16.51 -16.29 -3.39
C GLY A 146 -17.58 -15.34 -3.90
N ASP A 147 -18.57 -15.85 -4.61
CA ASP A 147 -19.63 -15.05 -5.25
C ASP A 147 -20.33 -14.13 -4.25
N GLY A 148 -20.47 -12.85 -4.59
CA GLY A 148 -21.08 -11.83 -3.74
C GLY A 148 -20.31 -11.47 -2.47
N ALA A 149 -19.13 -12.05 -2.23
CA ALA A 149 -18.32 -11.73 -1.05
C ALA A 149 -17.77 -10.31 -1.10
N ARG A 150 -17.54 -9.70 0.07
CA ARG A 150 -17.07 -8.33 0.21
C ARG A 150 -15.91 -8.24 1.18
N LEU A 151 -14.77 -7.76 0.71
CA LEU A 151 -13.59 -7.53 1.53
C LEU A 151 -13.16 -6.06 1.47
N MET A 152 -13.05 -5.43 2.64
CA MET A 152 -12.28 -4.21 2.81
C MET A 152 -10.91 -4.55 3.41
N ARG A 153 -9.85 -4.22 2.68
CA ARG A 153 -8.45 -4.49 3.03
C ARG A 153 -7.71 -3.17 3.15
N SER A 154 -7.09 -2.89 4.29
CA SER A 154 -6.35 -1.65 4.52
C SER A 154 -4.99 -1.94 5.13
N ALA A 155 -3.93 -1.24 4.66
CA ALA A 155 -2.58 -1.39 5.21
C ALA A 155 -1.93 -0.03 5.48
N ARG A 156 -1.43 0.16 6.72
CA ARG A 156 -0.73 1.34 7.22
C ARG A 156 0.76 1.00 7.36
N MET A 157 1.61 1.52 6.48
CA MET A 157 3.06 1.29 6.47
C MET A 157 3.75 2.47 7.15
N LEU A 158 3.93 2.35 8.48
CA LEU A 158 4.38 3.42 9.38
C LEU A 158 5.78 3.13 9.98
N GLN A 159 6.53 2.17 9.42
CA GLN A 159 7.86 1.83 9.91
C GLN A 159 8.79 3.04 9.96
N ALA A 160 9.59 3.12 11.03
CA ALA A 160 10.58 4.16 11.24
C ALA A 160 11.88 3.95 10.45
N GLY A 161 12.07 2.74 9.85
CA GLY A 161 13.24 2.46 9.04
C GLY A 161 13.19 1.08 8.37
N GLY A 162 14.13 0.83 7.48
CA GLY A 162 14.22 -0.42 6.73
C GLY A 162 13.30 -0.44 5.52
N PHE A 163 12.54 -1.53 5.32
CA PHE A 163 11.72 -1.73 4.14
C PHE A 163 10.42 -2.48 4.46
N VAL A 164 9.32 -2.09 3.82
CA VAL A 164 8.05 -2.83 3.84
C VAL A 164 7.73 -3.32 2.44
N SER A 165 7.58 -4.63 2.26
CA SER A 165 7.14 -5.23 1.00
C SER A 165 5.84 -6.00 1.20
N LEU A 166 4.81 -5.62 0.44
CA LEU A 166 3.50 -6.26 0.46
C LEU A 166 3.24 -6.87 -0.91
N ARG A 167 2.91 -8.16 -0.93
CA ARG A 167 2.39 -8.86 -2.10
C ARG A 167 0.95 -9.27 -1.82
N GLU A 168 0.02 -8.78 -2.63
CA GLU A 168 -1.41 -9.14 -2.58
C GLU A 168 -1.77 -9.92 -3.86
N GLU A 169 -2.28 -11.14 -3.70
CA GLU A 169 -2.76 -11.99 -4.79
C GLU A 169 -4.23 -12.28 -4.57
N ALA A 170 -5.09 -11.74 -5.44
CA ALA A 170 -6.54 -11.80 -5.24
C ALA A 170 -7.27 -12.43 -6.43
N GLU A 171 -8.22 -13.31 -6.10
CA GLU A 171 -9.20 -13.89 -7.03
C GLU A 171 -10.61 -13.44 -6.62
N ILE A 172 -11.37 -12.84 -7.56
CA ILE A 172 -12.65 -12.21 -7.28
C ILE A 172 -13.75 -12.93 -8.05
N GLY A 173 -14.67 -13.57 -7.30
CA GLY A 173 -15.83 -14.31 -7.82
C GLY A 173 -16.93 -13.41 -8.36
N ALA A 174 -18.03 -14.01 -8.81
CA ALA A 174 -19.15 -13.30 -9.43
C ALA A 174 -19.81 -12.33 -8.44
N GLY A 175 -19.97 -11.06 -8.84
CA GLY A 175 -20.55 -10.00 -8.01
C GLY A 175 -19.80 -9.73 -6.70
N ALA A 176 -18.63 -10.31 -6.50
CA ALA A 176 -17.80 -10.06 -5.33
C ALA A 176 -17.07 -8.72 -5.44
N SER A 177 -16.64 -8.17 -4.30
CA SER A 177 -16.03 -6.84 -4.22
C SER A 177 -14.80 -6.85 -3.31
N LEU A 178 -13.68 -6.39 -3.85
CA LEU A 178 -12.45 -6.07 -3.10
C LEU A 178 -12.22 -4.56 -3.13
N ILE A 179 -12.08 -3.96 -1.95
CA ILE A 179 -11.55 -2.58 -1.80
C ILE A 179 -10.28 -2.67 -0.97
N ALA A 180 -9.13 -2.43 -1.61
CA ALA A 180 -7.82 -2.49 -0.98
C ALA A 180 -7.15 -1.11 -0.98
N THR A 181 -6.82 -0.58 0.21
CA THR A 181 -6.24 0.76 0.38
C THR A 181 -4.92 0.70 1.17
N PHE A 182 -3.89 1.32 0.62
CA PHE A 182 -2.53 1.30 1.18
C PHE A 182 -2.04 2.71 1.46
N LEU A 183 -1.44 2.92 2.63
CA LEU A 183 -0.82 4.18 3.01
C LEU A 183 0.65 3.96 3.40
N GLY A 184 1.57 4.51 2.62
CA GLY A 184 2.98 4.62 2.96
C GLY A 184 3.26 5.99 3.56
N ALA A 185 3.29 6.09 4.89
CA ALA A 185 3.52 7.35 5.63
C ALA A 185 4.61 7.22 6.71
N GLY A 186 5.37 6.11 6.71
CA GLY A 186 6.55 5.90 7.54
C GLY A 186 7.82 6.46 6.93
N GLU A 187 8.95 6.10 7.54
CA GLU A 187 10.30 6.49 7.09
C GLU A 187 10.99 5.37 6.30
N ALA A 188 10.40 4.17 6.24
CA ALA A 188 10.93 3.02 5.51
C ALA A 188 10.71 3.14 4.00
N GLY A 189 11.57 2.50 3.22
CA GLY A 189 11.27 2.18 1.83
C GLY A 189 10.04 1.26 1.74
N THR A 190 9.27 1.36 0.66
CA THR A 190 8.02 0.58 0.56
C THR A 190 7.81 0.09 -0.87
N ARG A 191 7.33 -1.17 -0.98
CA ARG A 191 6.82 -1.70 -2.23
C ARG A 191 5.50 -2.44 -2.02
N VAL A 192 4.47 -2.05 -2.77
CA VAL A 192 3.17 -2.72 -2.83
C VAL A 192 3.02 -3.38 -4.21
N ASP A 193 3.03 -4.70 -4.25
CA ASP A 193 2.76 -5.50 -5.44
C ASP A 193 1.35 -6.09 -5.38
N GLY A 194 0.53 -5.84 -6.39
CA GLY A 194 -0.81 -6.41 -6.52
C GLY A 194 -0.95 -7.24 -7.80
N ALA A 195 -1.47 -8.46 -7.67
CA ALA A 195 -2.01 -9.23 -8.79
C ALA A 195 -3.45 -9.62 -8.47
N VAL A 196 -4.38 -8.97 -9.14
CA VAL A 196 -5.82 -9.14 -8.92
C VAL A 196 -6.44 -9.73 -10.18
N THR A 197 -7.17 -10.81 -10.06
CA THR A 197 -7.94 -11.42 -11.15
C THR A 197 -9.43 -11.34 -10.86
N VAL A 198 -10.17 -10.64 -11.72
CA VAL A 198 -11.63 -10.61 -11.71
C VAL A 198 -12.12 -11.72 -12.63
N ASN A 199 -12.32 -12.92 -12.06
CA ASN A 199 -12.68 -14.12 -12.78
C ASN A 199 -14.18 -14.45 -12.71
N GLY A 200 -14.96 -13.74 -11.90
CA GLY A 200 -16.40 -13.83 -11.81
C GLY A 200 -17.14 -12.72 -12.52
N GLN A 201 -18.30 -13.03 -13.12
CA GLN A 201 -19.15 -12.04 -13.80
C GLN A 201 -19.55 -10.91 -12.85
N GLY A 202 -19.39 -9.64 -13.27
CA GLY A 202 -19.77 -8.46 -12.47
C GLY A 202 -18.94 -8.26 -11.20
N GLY A 203 -17.78 -8.91 -11.08
CA GLY A 203 -16.87 -8.71 -9.97
C GLY A 203 -16.25 -7.31 -9.98
N PHE A 204 -15.94 -6.77 -8.80
CA PHE A 204 -15.38 -5.43 -8.60
C PHE A 204 -14.07 -5.47 -7.84
N ALA A 205 -13.06 -4.75 -8.33
CA ALA A 205 -11.80 -4.53 -7.66
C ALA A 205 -11.44 -3.05 -7.59
N GLU A 206 -11.28 -2.50 -6.39
CA GLU A 206 -10.60 -1.21 -6.20
C GLU A 206 -9.28 -1.42 -5.45
N PHE A 207 -8.17 -0.97 -6.04
CA PHE A 207 -6.85 -1.13 -5.47
C PHE A 207 -6.09 0.18 -5.59
N GLY A 208 -5.79 0.80 -4.45
CA GLY A 208 -5.22 2.14 -4.47
C GLY A 208 -4.64 2.58 -3.13
N GLY A 209 -4.37 3.89 -3.02
CA GLY A 209 -3.84 4.46 -1.80
C GLY A 209 -2.91 5.65 -2.02
N ALA A 210 -2.12 5.96 -1.01
CA ALA A 210 -1.17 7.05 -1.05
C ALA A 210 0.24 6.61 -0.63
N LEU A 211 1.25 7.06 -1.37
CA LEU A 211 2.67 6.90 -1.03
C LEU A 211 3.26 8.29 -0.77
N LEU A 212 3.69 8.53 0.47
CA LEU A 212 4.20 9.80 0.94
C LEU A 212 5.70 9.65 1.23
N THR A 213 6.54 10.38 0.47
CA THR A 213 8.00 10.21 0.53
C THR A 213 8.71 11.53 0.81
N ARG A 214 9.78 11.47 1.58
CA ARG A 214 10.67 12.60 1.89
C ARG A 214 12.12 12.15 2.04
N ASP A 215 13.02 13.07 2.25
CA ASP A 215 14.47 12.83 2.36
C ASP A 215 15.00 12.09 1.11
N ASP A 216 15.59 10.92 1.27
CA ASP A 216 16.06 10.06 0.18
C ASP A 216 15.22 8.77 0.02
N GLN A 217 14.01 8.73 0.61
CA GLN A 217 13.14 7.56 0.59
C GLN A 217 12.72 7.17 -0.82
N ARG A 218 12.45 5.87 -0.98
CA ARG A 218 11.84 5.33 -2.19
C ARG A 218 10.62 4.50 -1.81
N GLN A 219 9.48 4.86 -2.38
CA GLN A 219 8.26 4.08 -2.26
C GLN A 219 7.66 3.81 -3.63
N GLU A 220 7.13 2.61 -3.81
CA GLU A 220 6.57 2.22 -5.10
C GLU A 220 5.34 1.31 -4.95
N CYS A 221 4.49 1.33 -5.96
CA CYS A 221 3.52 0.28 -6.20
C CYS A 221 3.67 -0.29 -7.61
N ALA A 222 3.35 -1.59 -7.76
CA ALA A 222 3.24 -2.27 -9.04
C ALA A 222 2.00 -3.17 -9.00
N VAL A 223 0.88 -2.71 -9.55
CA VAL A 223 -0.42 -3.37 -9.44
C VAL A 223 -0.94 -3.74 -10.83
N SER A 224 -1.32 -5.00 -11.00
CA SER A 224 -1.99 -5.51 -12.19
C SER A 224 -3.38 -6.03 -11.83
N VAL A 225 -4.40 -5.55 -12.53
CA VAL A 225 -5.75 -6.07 -12.45
C VAL A 225 -6.09 -6.71 -13.79
N ARG A 226 -6.42 -8.00 -13.77
CA ARG A 226 -6.82 -8.77 -14.93
C ARG A 226 -8.31 -9.07 -14.87
N HIS A 227 -9.03 -8.80 -15.93
CA HIS A 227 -10.42 -9.16 -16.13
C HIS A 227 -10.51 -10.38 -17.04
N ASP A 228 -11.06 -11.47 -16.51
CA ASP A 228 -11.25 -12.73 -17.25
C ASP A 228 -12.73 -13.06 -17.48
N SER A 229 -13.68 -12.22 -17.01
CA SER A 229 -15.12 -12.45 -17.10
C SER A 229 -15.89 -11.19 -17.49
N VAL A 230 -17.10 -11.40 -18.00
CA VAL A 230 -18.00 -10.34 -18.51
C VAL A 230 -18.45 -9.38 -17.41
N GLY A 231 -18.53 -8.08 -17.72
CA GLY A 231 -19.13 -7.05 -16.86
C GLY A 231 -18.36 -6.75 -15.59
N GLY A 232 -17.10 -7.22 -15.50
CA GLY A 232 -16.21 -6.87 -14.39
C GLY A 232 -15.85 -5.40 -14.36
N SER A 233 -15.58 -4.84 -13.18
CA SER A 233 -15.12 -3.46 -13.07
C SER A 233 -13.94 -3.32 -12.13
N SER A 234 -13.07 -2.34 -12.42
CA SER A 234 -11.91 -2.05 -11.56
C SER A 234 -11.55 -0.58 -11.52
N LYS A 235 -11.01 -0.16 -10.37
CA LYS A 235 -10.44 1.18 -10.17
C LYS A 235 -9.08 1.07 -9.52
N GLN A 236 -8.11 1.80 -10.06
CA GLN A 236 -6.80 1.96 -9.46
C GLN A 236 -6.56 3.45 -9.19
N VAL A 237 -6.72 3.87 -7.93
CA VAL A 237 -6.63 5.28 -7.52
C VAL A 237 -5.40 5.45 -6.64
N TRP A 238 -4.31 5.96 -7.21
CA TRP A 238 -3.06 6.15 -6.50
C TRP A 238 -2.64 7.62 -6.45
N ARG A 239 -2.18 8.03 -5.28
CA ARG A 239 -1.61 9.36 -5.04
C ARG A 239 -0.18 9.22 -4.53
N ALA A 240 0.73 10.00 -5.10
CA ALA A 240 2.10 10.10 -4.62
C ALA A 240 2.40 11.54 -4.21
N VAL A 241 2.99 11.73 -3.04
CA VAL A 241 3.55 13.02 -2.61
C VAL A 241 5.03 12.82 -2.38
N ALA A 242 5.87 13.66 -3.01
CA ALA A 242 7.30 13.55 -2.88
C ALA A 242 7.94 14.89 -2.48
N ALA A 243 8.77 14.84 -1.45
CA ALA A 243 9.51 15.94 -0.89
C ALA A 243 11.02 15.68 -0.97
N ASP A 244 11.83 16.71 -0.82
CA ASP A 244 13.30 16.69 -0.79
C ASP A 244 13.93 16.03 -2.03
N ARG A 245 14.63 14.90 -1.89
CA ARG A 245 15.24 14.11 -2.97
C ARG A 245 14.60 12.73 -3.12
N SER A 246 13.45 12.54 -2.50
CA SER A 246 12.75 11.25 -2.49
C SER A 246 12.20 10.86 -3.86
N THR A 247 11.88 9.58 -3.99
CA THR A 247 11.30 9.03 -5.22
C THR A 247 10.04 8.23 -4.90
N ALA A 248 8.92 8.57 -5.56
CA ALA A 248 7.72 7.75 -5.57
C ALA A 248 7.46 7.20 -6.99
N SER A 249 7.09 5.92 -7.10
CA SER A 249 6.83 5.29 -8.40
C SER A 249 5.50 4.54 -8.37
N LEU A 250 4.59 4.88 -9.30
CA LEU A 250 3.27 4.27 -9.40
C LEU A 250 3.15 3.56 -10.75
N ALA A 251 3.11 2.22 -10.73
CA ALA A 251 2.81 1.39 -11.89
C ALA A 251 1.46 0.71 -11.71
N ALA A 252 0.57 0.88 -12.67
CA ALA A 252 -0.77 0.30 -12.65
C ALA A 252 -1.08 -0.28 -14.03
N ARG A 253 -1.47 -1.55 -14.09
CA ARG A 253 -1.86 -2.24 -15.32
C ARG A 253 -3.29 -2.73 -15.21
N VAL A 254 -4.05 -2.59 -16.29
CA VAL A 254 -5.31 -3.31 -16.51
C VAL A 254 -5.14 -4.18 -17.74
N GLU A 255 -5.45 -5.45 -17.59
CA GLU A 255 -5.50 -6.43 -18.66
C GLU A 255 -6.96 -6.92 -18.81
N VAL A 256 -7.48 -6.90 -20.03
CA VAL A 256 -8.85 -7.35 -20.34
C VAL A 256 -8.76 -8.50 -21.33
N ALA A 257 -9.13 -9.72 -20.89
CA ALA A 257 -9.16 -10.89 -21.75
C ALA A 257 -10.23 -10.75 -22.84
N ARG A 258 -10.11 -11.53 -23.93
CA ARG A 258 -11.01 -11.47 -25.09
C ARG A 258 -12.49 -11.63 -24.72
N ASP A 259 -12.78 -12.54 -23.79
CA ASP A 259 -14.15 -12.86 -23.38
C ASP A 259 -14.66 -11.95 -22.26
N ALA A 260 -13.82 -11.06 -21.71
CA ALA A 260 -14.20 -10.13 -20.66
C ALA A 260 -14.87 -8.86 -21.23
N GLN A 261 -15.93 -9.06 -22.04
CA GLN A 261 -16.72 -7.98 -22.61
C GLN A 261 -17.43 -7.18 -21.52
N GLN A 262 -17.76 -5.92 -21.79
CA GLN A 262 -18.43 -4.98 -20.89
C GLN A 262 -17.62 -4.67 -19.62
N THR A 263 -16.31 -4.84 -19.69
CA THR A 263 -15.40 -4.42 -18.62
C THR A 263 -15.35 -2.89 -18.50
N ASP A 264 -15.39 -2.38 -17.26
CA ASP A 264 -15.18 -0.97 -16.93
C ASP A 264 -13.92 -0.83 -16.06
N GLY A 265 -12.82 -0.34 -16.65
CA GLY A 265 -11.51 -0.20 -16.01
C GLY A 265 -11.03 1.24 -15.94
N GLU A 266 -10.77 1.75 -14.73
CA GLU A 266 -10.28 3.12 -14.53
C GLU A 266 -8.94 3.12 -13.78
N GLN A 267 -7.97 3.90 -14.28
CA GLN A 267 -6.70 4.17 -13.59
C GLN A 267 -6.50 5.67 -13.41
N SER A 268 -6.27 6.13 -12.18
CA SER A 268 -5.99 7.51 -11.82
C SER A 268 -4.71 7.60 -11.01
N LEU A 269 -3.59 7.85 -11.69
CA LEU A 269 -2.27 8.01 -11.08
C LEU A 269 -1.92 9.48 -11.01
N ARG A 270 -1.82 10.06 -9.80
CA ARG A 270 -1.46 11.47 -9.67
C ARG A 270 -0.30 11.64 -8.70
N GLY A 271 0.62 12.51 -9.08
CA GLY A 271 1.80 12.87 -8.29
C GLY A 271 1.84 14.35 -7.96
N LEU A 272 2.20 14.67 -6.71
CA LEU A 272 2.40 16.01 -6.22
C LEU A 272 3.84 16.18 -5.75
N LEU A 273 4.59 17.04 -6.40
CA LEU A 273 5.93 17.43 -5.98
C LEU A 273 5.85 18.60 -5.00
N LEU A 274 6.35 18.41 -3.79
CA LEU A 274 6.52 19.49 -2.82
C LEU A 274 7.81 20.29 -3.11
N GLN A 275 8.84 19.62 -3.63
CA GLN A 275 10.07 20.21 -4.15
C GLN A 275 10.45 19.64 -5.51
N ARG A 276 11.12 20.43 -6.34
CA ARG A 276 11.57 20.02 -7.68
C ARG A 276 12.75 19.05 -7.69
N THR A 277 13.38 18.84 -6.55
CA THR A 277 14.47 17.87 -6.35
C THR A 277 13.95 16.45 -6.18
N ALA A 278 12.65 16.29 -5.83
CA ALA A 278 11.99 15.01 -5.73
C ALA A 278 11.60 14.46 -7.12
N THR A 279 11.37 13.16 -7.18
CA THR A 279 11.02 12.44 -8.40
C THR A 279 9.71 11.67 -8.22
N ILE A 280 8.81 11.76 -9.21
CA ILE A 280 7.63 10.90 -9.28
C ILE A 280 7.57 10.26 -10.67
N ASN A 281 7.49 8.93 -10.69
CA ASN A 281 7.34 8.13 -11.90
C ASN A 281 5.93 7.56 -11.96
N LEU A 282 5.24 7.72 -13.09
CA LEU A 282 3.90 7.18 -13.31
C LEU A 282 3.89 6.31 -14.56
N LYS A 283 3.37 5.07 -14.44
CA LYS A 283 3.26 4.12 -15.55
C LYS A 283 1.87 3.47 -15.54
N PRO A 284 0.85 4.11 -16.13
CA PRO A 284 -0.41 3.43 -16.41
C PRO A 284 -0.26 2.57 -17.67
N GLU A 285 -0.82 1.37 -17.65
CA GLU A 285 -0.78 0.41 -18.76
C GLU A 285 -2.16 -0.21 -18.98
N LEU A 286 -2.60 -0.25 -20.25
CA LEU A 286 -3.82 -0.93 -20.67
C LEU A 286 -3.46 -1.97 -21.73
N GLU A 287 -3.90 -3.22 -21.53
CA GLU A 287 -3.77 -4.29 -22.49
C GLU A 287 -5.14 -4.94 -22.69
N ILE A 288 -5.78 -4.59 -23.80
CA ILE A 288 -7.21 -4.85 -24.02
C ILE A 288 -7.37 -5.76 -25.23
N PHE A 289 -7.94 -6.94 -25.02
CA PHE A 289 -8.22 -7.93 -26.06
C PHE A 289 -9.71 -8.08 -26.37
N ALA A 290 -10.60 -7.34 -25.67
CA ALA A 290 -12.04 -7.28 -25.89
C ALA A 290 -12.44 -6.00 -26.62
N ASP A 291 -13.59 -6.04 -27.32
CA ASP A 291 -14.05 -4.91 -28.15
C ASP A 291 -15.04 -4.00 -27.42
N ASP A 292 -15.99 -4.56 -26.67
CA ASP A 292 -17.03 -3.81 -25.94
C ASP A 292 -16.58 -3.54 -24.49
N VAL A 293 -15.75 -2.50 -24.30
CA VAL A 293 -15.21 -2.14 -22.97
C VAL A 293 -15.16 -0.63 -22.76
N LYS A 294 -15.11 -0.21 -21.50
CA LYS A 294 -14.88 1.17 -21.07
C LYS A 294 -13.61 1.18 -20.22
N CYS A 295 -12.48 1.43 -20.85
CA CYS A 295 -11.20 1.49 -20.13
C CYS A 295 -10.56 2.86 -20.34
N ALA A 296 -10.18 3.50 -19.25
CA ALA A 296 -9.52 4.80 -19.25
C ALA A 296 -8.38 4.86 -18.26
N HIS A 297 -7.35 5.61 -18.60
CA HIS A 297 -6.30 5.95 -17.63
C HIS A 297 -5.97 7.44 -17.65
N GLY A 298 -5.56 7.97 -16.52
CA GLY A 298 -5.01 9.30 -16.36
C GLY A 298 -3.76 9.27 -15.49
N ALA A 299 -2.69 9.93 -15.96
CA ALA A 299 -1.46 10.06 -15.20
C ALA A 299 -0.95 11.50 -15.27
N THR A 300 -0.78 12.14 -14.12
CA THR A 300 -0.30 13.52 -14.03
C THR A 300 0.64 13.71 -12.86
N VAL A 301 1.73 14.47 -13.08
CA VAL A 301 2.62 14.96 -12.01
C VAL A 301 2.58 16.48 -12.06
N GLY A 302 2.42 17.10 -10.90
CA GLY A 302 2.38 18.55 -10.78
C GLY A 302 2.94 19.07 -9.46
N GLU A 303 2.93 20.37 -9.33
CA GLU A 303 3.23 21.11 -8.10
C GLU A 303 1.92 21.66 -7.52
N LEU A 304 1.93 22.15 -6.29
CA LEU A 304 0.77 22.84 -5.71
C LEU A 304 0.41 24.09 -6.53
N ASP A 305 -0.88 24.29 -6.75
CA ASP A 305 -1.39 25.44 -7.48
C ASP A 305 -0.99 26.76 -6.77
N ALA A 306 -0.13 27.52 -7.45
CA ALA A 306 0.37 28.80 -6.95
C ALA A 306 -0.75 29.81 -6.68
N ARG A 307 -1.86 29.76 -7.45
CA ARG A 307 -3.02 30.64 -7.26
C ARG A 307 -3.77 30.28 -6.01
N ALA A 308 -3.99 28.99 -5.77
CA ALA A 308 -4.64 28.50 -4.55
C ALA A 308 -3.80 28.86 -3.31
N LEU A 309 -2.47 28.66 -3.36
CA LEU A 309 -1.55 29.09 -2.31
C LEU A 309 -1.64 30.57 -2.04
N PHE A 310 -1.55 31.41 -3.07
CA PHE A 310 -1.64 32.87 -2.96
C PHE A 310 -2.99 33.30 -2.34
N TYR A 311 -4.10 32.72 -2.79
CA TYR A 311 -5.43 33.01 -2.27
C TYR A 311 -5.52 32.69 -0.76
N MET A 312 -5.05 31.52 -0.34
CA MET A 312 -5.04 31.13 1.08
C MET A 312 -4.17 32.08 1.93
N GLN A 313 -2.99 32.45 1.42
CA GLN A 313 -2.10 33.42 2.08
C GLN A 313 -2.73 34.82 2.21
N SER A 314 -3.46 35.28 1.18
CA SER A 314 -4.16 36.55 1.23
C SER A 314 -5.31 36.60 2.27
N ARG A 315 -5.76 35.42 2.72
CA ARG A 315 -6.72 35.23 3.80
C ARG A 315 -6.08 35.02 5.17
N GLY A 316 -4.77 35.23 5.30
CA GLY A 316 -4.03 35.11 6.56
C GLY A 316 -3.57 33.69 6.92
N ILE A 317 -3.72 32.73 6.03
CA ILE A 317 -3.20 31.36 6.25
C ILE A 317 -1.71 31.36 5.90
N SER A 318 -0.84 30.90 6.83
CA SER A 318 0.60 30.77 6.56
C SER A 318 0.86 29.84 5.38
N ARG A 319 1.97 30.05 4.67
CA ARG A 319 2.34 29.21 3.51
C ARG A 319 2.41 27.74 3.86
N ALA A 320 3.05 27.38 4.97
CA ALA A 320 3.16 25.98 5.42
C ALA A 320 1.78 25.36 5.67
N ARG A 321 0.87 26.08 6.35
CA ARG A 321 -0.49 25.63 6.59
C ARG A 321 -1.29 25.49 5.30
N ALA A 322 -1.14 26.41 4.35
CA ALA A 322 -1.80 26.34 3.05
C ALA A 322 -1.30 25.13 2.25
N GLN A 323 0.00 24.88 2.24
CA GLN A 323 0.59 23.69 1.64
C GLN A 323 0.06 22.41 2.26
N ALA A 324 0.02 22.31 3.59
CA ALA A 324 -0.52 21.15 4.29
C ALA A 324 -1.99 20.87 3.91
N LEU A 325 -2.83 21.90 3.91
CA LEU A 325 -4.25 21.75 3.57
C LEU A 325 -4.48 21.29 2.12
N LEU A 326 -3.74 21.87 1.16
CA LEU A 326 -3.86 21.47 -0.25
C LEU A 326 -3.32 20.05 -0.48
N THR A 327 -2.22 19.67 0.17
CA THR A 327 -1.67 18.33 0.07
C THR A 327 -2.58 17.30 0.74
N ARG A 328 -3.16 17.62 1.90
CA ARG A 328 -4.18 16.78 2.55
C ARG A 328 -5.35 16.51 1.60
N ALA A 329 -5.91 17.57 0.98
CA ALA A 329 -7.01 17.41 0.03
C ALA A 329 -6.64 16.54 -1.18
N PHE A 330 -5.39 16.64 -1.66
CA PHE A 330 -4.89 15.79 -2.74
C PHE A 330 -4.78 14.32 -2.34
N VAL A 331 -4.36 14.01 -1.12
CA VAL A 331 -4.23 12.64 -0.58
C VAL A 331 -5.59 12.04 -0.27
N ALA A 332 -6.52 12.84 0.28
CA ALA A 332 -7.84 12.39 0.73
C ALA A 332 -8.62 11.61 -0.34
N ASP A 333 -8.55 12.03 -1.59
CA ASP A 333 -9.20 11.39 -2.74
C ASP A 333 -8.90 9.87 -2.85
N SER A 334 -7.69 9.43 -2.48
CA SER A 334 -7.32 8.01 -2.47
C SER A 334 -7.70 7.27 -1.19
N LEU A 335 -8.05 7.97 -0.13
CA LEU A 335 -8.43 7.40 1.17
C LEU A 335 -9.95 7.37 1.39
N ASP A 336 -10.71 8.15 0.61
CA ASP A 336 -12.18 8.27 0.75
C ASP A 336 -12.91 6.95 0.48
N ARG A 337 -12.24 5.97 -0.13
CA ARG A 337 -12.79 4.62 -0.39
C ARG A 337 -12.80 3.71 0.82
N ILE A 338 -12.12 4.06 1.88
CA ILE A 338 -12.19 3.33 3.15
C ILE A 338 -13.58 3.54 3.74
N GLY A 339 -14.43 2.52 3.63
CA GLY A 339 -15.84 2.61 4.03
C GLY A 339 -16.07 2.64 5.55
N ASN A 340 -15.11 2.17 6.35
CA ASN A 340 -15.16 2.28 7.80
C ASN A 340 -14.57 3.64 8.25
N GLU A 341 -15.36 4.44 8.96
CA GLU A 341 -14.98 5.81 9.35
C GLU A 341 -13.76 5.84 10.28
N THR A 342 -13.75 4.99 11.31
CA THR A 342 -12.61 4.89 12.26
C THR A 342 -11.31 4.54 11.54
N VAL A 343 -11.36 3.63 10.56
CA VAL A 343 -10.18 3.28 9.74
C VAL A 343 -9.76 4.47 8.88
N ARG A 344 -10.71 5.12 8.21
CA ARG A 344 -10.41 6.28 7.35
C ARG A 344 -9.80 7.43 8.13
N GLU A 345 -10.34 7.75 9.32
CA GLU A 345 -9.79 8.78 10.20
C GLU A 345 -8.36 8.47 10.63
N ALA A 346 -8.03 7.22 10.93
CA ALA A 346 -6.69 6.81 11.27
C ALA A 346 -5.71 7.00 10.09
N PHE A 347 -6.12 6.66 8.86
CA PHE A 347 -5.31 6.89 7.66
C PHE A 347 -5.08 8.39 7.41
N VAL A 348 -6.10 9.20 7.60
CA VAL A 348 -5.98 10.66 7.48
C VAL A 348 -5.05 11.23 8.55
N ALA A 349 -5.15 10.76 9.80
CA ALA A 349 -4.28 11.18 10.89
C ALA A 349 -2.81 10.81 10.63
N ASP A 350 -2.52 9.62 10.10
CA ASP A 350 -1.16 9.21 9.70
C ASP A 350 -0.60 10.09 8.58
N ALA A 351 -1.42 10.38 7.57
CA ALA A 351 -1.02 11.27 6.47
C ALA A 351 -0.76 12.70 6.99
N ASP A 352 -1.57 13.21 7.91
CA ASP A 352 -1.35 14.51 8.54
C ASP A 352 -0.08 14.55 9.37
N ALA A 353 0.19 13.51 10.16
CA ALA A 353 1.42 13.40 10.93
C ALA A 353 2.66 13.38 10.01
N TRP A 354 2.56 12.72 8.85
CA TRP A 354 3.62 12.78 7.84
C TRP A 354 3.80 14.20 7.27
N LEU A 355 2.69 14.88 6.93
CA LEU A 355 2.71 16.25 6.41
C LEU A 355 3.32 17.25 7.39
N ASP A 356 3.00 17.13 8.67
CA ASP A 356 3.57 17.96 9.71
C ASP A 356 5.09 17.80 9.77
N ARG A 357 5.60 16.56 9.66
CA ARG A 357 7.05 16.32 9.60
C ARG A 357 7.71 16.87 8.33
N ALA A 358 7.07 16.65 7.17
CA ALA A 358 7.61 17.04 5.86
C ALA A 358 7.65 18.58 5.65
N LEU A 359 6.69 19.31 6.21
CA LEU A 359 6.57 20.77 6.00
C LEU A 359 7.17 21.59 7.13
N ASN A 360 7.38 21.04 8.32
CA ASN A 360 8.02 21.69 9.46
C ASN A 360 9.49 21.32 9.59
N ALA A 361 10.01 20.36 8.80
CA ALA A 361 11.45 20.11 8.74
C ALA A 361 12.19 21.38 8.30
N PRO A 362 13.29 21.77 8.96
CA PRO A 362 14.08 22.93 8.54
C PRO A 362 14.55 22.70 7.10
N LEU A 363 14.29 23.68 6.22
CA LEU A 363 14.81 23.65 4.87
C LEU A 363 16.34 23.51 4.94
N PRO A 364 16.97 22.63 4.11
CA PRO A 364 18.43 22.59 4.04
C PRO A 364 18.95 23.98 3.73
N PRO A 365 20.09 24.39 4.31
CA PRO A 365 20.62 25.74 4.11
C PRO A 365 20.79 26.01 2.61
N ALA A 366 20.27 27.15 2.16
CA ALA A 366 20.44 27.63 0.80
C ALA A 366 21.93 27.87 0.56
N GLY A 367 22.68 26.90 0.04
CA GLY A 367 24.10 27.09 -0.22
C GLY A 367 24.94 25.86 -0.54
N GLU A 368 24.43 24.63 -0.42
CA GLU A 368 25.20 23.44 -0.83
C GLU A 368 24.71 22.85 -2.16
N ALA A 369 24.44 23.67 -3.14
CA ALA A 369 24.42 23.23 -4.54
C ALA A 369 25.89 23.14 -5.01
N GLY A 370 26.40 21.89 -5.10
CA GLY A 370 27.76 21.50 -5.40
C GLY A 370 28.55 22.40 -6.35
N GLY A 371 29.48 23.13 -5.82
CA GLY A 371 30.64 23.58 -6.55
C GLY A 371 31.62 22.42 -6.66
N GLY A 372 31.43 21.52 -7.62
CA GLY A 372 32.47 20.61 -8.07
C GLY A 372 33.41 21.37 -9.00
N PRO A 373 34.73 21.23 -8.85
CA PRO A 373 35.69 21.96 -9.70
C PRO A 373 35.60 21.44 -11.14
N VAL A 374 35.38 22.37 -12.07
CA VAL A 374 35.62 22.14 -13.49
C VAL A 374 37.13 22.03 -13.67
N SER A 375 37.62 20.88 -14.02
CA SER A 375 38.93 20.66 -14.59
C SER A 375 38.84 19.80 -15.80
#